data_8ea0970751afdbc8ef25bb16771b1b68
#
_entry.id   8ea0970751afdbc8ef25bb16771b1b68
#
_cell.length_a   1.000
_cell.length_b   1.000
_cell.length_c   1.000
_cell.angle_alpha   90.00
_cell.angle_beta   90.00
_cell.angle_gamma   90.00
#
_symmetry.space_group_name_H-M   'P 1'
#
loop_
_entity.id
_entity.type
_entity.pdbx_description
1 polymer ?
#
loop_
_entity_poly.entity_id
_entity_poly.type
_entity_poly.pdbx_seq_one_letter_code
_entity_poly.pdbx_strand_id
1 'polypeptide(L)'
;SLDSPIHRLLNALEPGTYLPPHRHTDKEETYVVLRGSLLTFFYDDLGNVIEKVNLNPSAGVYGVEIPSGTWHSIIALEPGTVIFEIKSGPYKPLPPEDIAPWAPAPSDLEGAAVFMKRMLEV
;
A
#
# COMPACT_ATOMS: atom_id res chain seq x y z
N SER A 1 -15.56 -13.02 6.08
CA SER A 1 -16.72 -12.12 6.06
C SER A 1 -16.27 -10.70 6.38
N LEU A 2 -16.96 -9.71 5.83
CA LEU A 2 -16.67 -8.30 6.09
C LEU A 2 -16.93 -7.89 7.55
N ASP A 3 -17.71 -8.69 8.26
CA ASP A 3 -18.01 -8.46 9.69
C ASP A 3 -16.98 -9.11 10.63
N SER A 4 -15.99 -9.80 10.08
CA SER A 4 -14.98 -10.48 10.88
C SER A 4 -14.17 -9.47 11.73
N PRO A 5 -13.84 -9.82 12.98
CA PRO A 5 -12.97 -8.97 13.82
C PRO A 5 -11.54 -8.89 13.29
N ILE A 6 -11.15 -9.82 12.43
CA ILE A 6 -9.86 -9.77 11.72
C ILE A 6 -10.15 -9.83 10.23
N HIS A 7 -9.66 -8.83 9.50
CA HIS A 7 -9.82 -8.77 8.06
C HIS A 7 -8.57 -9.33 7.40
N ARG A 8 -8.74 -10.43 6.67
CA ARG A 8 -7.67 -11.12 5.93
C ARG A 8 -8.05 -11.20 4.48
N LEU A 9 -7.13 -10.85 3.59
CA LEU A 9 -7.38 -10.97 2.16
C LEU A 9 -6.10 -11.26 1.38
N LEU A 10 -6.28 -11.92 0.25
CA LEU A 10 -5.26 -12.05 -0.78
C LEU A 10 -5.52 -10.96 -1.81
N ASN A 11 -4.49 -10.23 -2.19
CA ASN A 11 -4.59 -9.15 -3.16
C ASN A 11 -3.58 -9.41 -4.27
N ALA A 12 -4.07 -9.54 -5.50
CA ALA A 12 -3.22 -9.72 -6.68
C ALA A 12 -3.01 -8.35 -7.34
N LEU A 13 -1.76 -8.01 -7.58
CA LEU A 13 -1.37 -6.69 -8.06
C LEU A 13 -0.47 -6.82 -9.29
N GLU A 14 -0.74 -5.98 -10.28
CA GLU A 14 0.09 -5.88 -11.48
C GLU A 14 0.89 -4.57 -11.45
N PRO A 15 2.09 -4.53 -12.06
CA PRO A 15 2.80 -3.28 -12.26
C PRO A 15 1.91 -2.27 -12.98
N GLY A 16 1.99 -1.01 -12.58
CA GLY A 16 1.15 0.04 -13.15
C GLY A 16 -0.19 0.24 -12.46
N THR A 17 -0.56 -0.65 -11.54
CA THR A 17 -1.75 -0.43 -10.69
C THR A 17 -1.47 0.68 -9.70
N TYR A 18 -2.28 1.74 -9.74
CA TYR A 18 -2.17 2.86 -8.83
C TYR A 18 -3.14 2.72 -7.66
N LEU A 19 -2.60 2.68 -6.47
CA LEU A 19 -3.34 2.77 -5.22
C LEU A 19 -2.90 4.06 -4.53
N PRO A 20 -3.82 5.04 -4.33
CA PRO A 20 -3.44 6.30 -3.69
C PRO A 20 -2.85 6.07 -2.31
N PRO A 21 -1.84 6.85 -1.92
CA PRO A 21 -1.38 6.84 -0.54
C PRO A 21 -2.55 7.12 0.40
N HIS A 22 -2.64 6.34 1.47
CA HIS A 22 -3.73 6.42 2.44
C HIS A 22 -3.23 6.01 3.82
N ARG A 23 -4.09 6.14 4.82
CA ARG A 23 -3.79 5.71 6.19
C ARG A 23 -5.04 5.08 6.81
N HIS A 24 -4.83 4.27 7.83
CA HIS A 24 -5.89 3.79 8.71
C HIS A 24 -5.60 4.33 10.11
N THR A 25 -6.47 5.19 10.62
CA THR A 25 -6.20 5.88 11.88
C THR A 25 -6.42 5.02 13.12
N ASP A 26 -7.17 3.93 12.99
CA ASP A 26 -7.59 3.09 14.10
C ASP A 26 -7.14 1.62 13.98
N LYS A 27 -6.27 1.30 13.05
CA LYS A 27 -5.81 -0.08 12.86
C LYS A 27 -4.41 -0.15 12.28
N GLU A 28 -3.73 -1.24 12.61
CA GLU A 28 -2.47 -1.63 12.01
C GLU A 28 -2.73 -2.59 10.86
N GLU A 29 -1.80 -2.65 9.92
CA GLU A 29 -1.83 -3.63 8.84
C GLU A 29 -0.53 -4.40 8.79
N THR A 30 -0.61 -5.63 8.28
CA THR A 30 0.56 -6.44 7.94
C THR A 30 0.41 -6.88 6.49
N TYR A 31 1.48 -6.71 5.70
CA TYR A 31 1.56 -7.26 4.35
C TYR A 31 2.64 -8.34 4.32
N VAL A 32 2.33 -9.46 3.68
CA VAL A 32 3.29 -10.54 3.41
C VAL A 32 3.24 -10.84 1.92
N VAL A 33 4.38 -10.78 1.24
CA VAL A 33 4.46 -11.12 -0.19
C VAL A 33 4.57 -12.62 -0.33
N LEU A 34 3.58 -13.20 -1.00
CA LEU A 34 3.56 -14.64 -1.31
C LEU A 34 4.19 -14.94 -2.66
N ARG A 35 4.15 -13.98 -3.60
CA ARG A 35 4.65 -14.15 -4.96
C ARG A 35 5.01 -12.77 -5.52
N GLY A 36 6.09 -12.70 -6.28
CA GLY A 36 6.54 -11.46 -6.90
C GLY A 36 7.32 -10.57 -5.96
N SER A 37 7.24 -9.26 -6.15
CA SER A 37 7.89 -8.26 -5.31
C SER A 37 7.10 -6.98 -5.26
N LEU A 38 7.21 -6.27 -4.13
CA LEU A 38 6.39 -5.11 -3.81
C LEU A 38 7.22 -4.03 -3.14
N LEU A 39 7.11 -2.80 -3.62
CA LEU A 39 7.62 -1.65 -2.89
C LEU A 39 6.53 -1.13 -1.97
N THR A 40 6.88 -0.90 -0.71
CA THR A 40 6.03 -0.21 0.25
C THR A 40 6.69 1.11 0.61
N PHE A 41 5.93 2.20 0.52
CA PHE A 41 6.40 3.55 0.82
C PHE A 41 5.67 4.08 2.04
N PHE A 42 6.41 4.74 2.92
CA PHE A 42 5.85 5.48 4.05
C PHE A 42 6.13 6.97 3.83
N TYR A 43 5.16 7.81 4.17
CA TYR A 43 5.22 9.25 3.92
C TYR A 43 4.96 10.04 5.19
N ASP A 44 5.47 11.27 5.22
CA ASP A 44 5.05 12.25 6.22
C ASP A 44 3.72 12.93 5.77
N ASP A 45 3.23 13.87 6.58
CA ASP A 45 1.97 14.56 6.29
C ASP A 45 2.02 15.46 5.05
N LEU A 46 3.21 15.78 4.56
CA LEU A 46 3.41 16.61 3.38
C LEU A 46 3.63 15.79 2.10
N GLY A 47 3.68 14.48 2.22
CA GLY A 47 3.90 13.59 1.07
C GLY A 47 5.36 13.29 0.77
N ASN A 48 6.27 13.63 1.69
CA ASN A 48 7.67 13.24 1.55
C ASN A 48 7.86 11.79 1.94
N VAL A 49 8.61 11.03 1.16
CA VAL A 49 8.93 9.64 1.47
C VAL A 49 9.92 9.62 2.63
N ILE A 50 9.53 8.97 3.73
CA ILE A 50 10.38 8.81 4.91
C ILE A 50 10.99 7.43 5.01
N GLU A 51 10.39 6.43 4.36
CA GLU A 51 10.90 5.06 4.33
C GLU A 51 10.39 4.33 3.09
N LYS A 52 11.25 3.48 2.55
CA LYS A 52 10.92 2.62 1.41
C LYS A 52 11.37 1.20 1.76
N VAL A 53 10.47 0.24 1.66
CA VAL A 53 10.76 -1.16 1.92
C VAL A 53 10.49 -1.97 0.66
N ASN A 54 11.51 -2.68 0.17
CA ASN A 54 11.34 -3.60 -0.94
C ASN A 54 11.05 -4.99 -0.39
N LEU A 55 9.80 -5.44 -0.52
CA LEU A 55 9.40 -6.79 -0.14
C LEU A 55 9.70 -7.72 -1.29
N ASN A 56 10.74 -8.50 -1.14
CA ASN A 56 11.22 -9.44 -2.16
C ASN A 56 11.63 -10.75 -1.49
N PRO A 57 10.83 -11.81 -1.61
CA PRO A 57 11.16 -13.11 -1.03
C PRO A 57 12.52 -13.66 -1.47
N SER A 58 12.96 -13.36 -2.70
CA SER A 58 14.27 -13.78 -3.19
C SER A 58 15.43 -13.15 -2.42
N ALA A 59 15.20 -11.98 -1.82
CA ALA A 59 16.18 -11.28 -0.98
C ALA A 59 15.96 -11.56 0.52
N GLY A 60 15.00 -12.40 0.86
CA GLY A 60 14.68 -12.74 2.25
C GLY A 60 13.85 -11.69 2.98
N VAL A 61 13.24 -10.76 2.27
CA VAL A 61 12.38 -9.71 2.86
C VAL A 61 10.94 -10.02 2.49
N TYR A 62 10.17 -10.55 3.42
CA TYR A 62 8.86 -11.14 3.15
C TYR A 62 7.69 -10.25 3.50
N GLY A 63 7.80 -9.43 4.52
CA GLY A 63 6.66 -8.69 5.02
C GLY A 63 7.01 -7.37 5.69
N VAL A 64 5.98 -6.59 5.97
CA VAL A 64 6.08 -5.29 6.61
C VAL A 64 4.85 -5.04 7.48
N GLU A 65 5.06 -4.38 8.62
CA GLU A 65 3.98 -3.87 9.44
C GLU A 65 3.79 -2.39 9.14
N ILE A 66 2.53 -1.99 9.03
CA ILE A 66 2.15 -0.60 8.80
C ILE A 66 1.46 -0.09 10.06
N PRO A 67 2.12 0.79 10.82
CA PRO A 67 1.53 1.32 12.04
C PRO A 67 0.27 2.14 11.77
N SER A 68 -0.62 2.16 12.75
CA SER A 68 -1.82 2.98 12.72
C SER A 68 -1.47 4.45 12.44
N GLY A 69 -2.26 5.10 11.59
CA GLY A 69 -2.11 6.52 11.27
C GLY A 69 -0.97 6.86 10.31
N THR A 70 -0.27 5.87 9.77
CA THR A 70 0.87 6.10 8.88
C THR A 70 0.43 6.15 7.41
N TRP A 71 0.75 7.25 6.73
CA TRP A 71 0.55 7.36 5.29
C TRP A 71 1.44 6.36 4.58
N HIS A 72 0.85 5.55 3.70
CA HIS A 72 1.58 4.53 2.96
C HIS A 72 0.97 4.26 1.60
N SER A 73 1.77 3.69 0.71
CA SER A 73 1.32 3.17 -0.58
C SER A 73 2.20 2.00 -1.00
N ILE A 74 1.74 1.28 -2.02
CA ILE A 74 2.43 0.11 -2.54
C ILE A 74 2.51 0.16 -4.05
N ILE A 75 3.59 -0.38 -4.61
CA ILE A 75 3.76 -0.55 -6.06
C ILE A 75 4.29 -1.96 -6.31
N ALA A 76 3.56 -2.74 -7.11
CA ALA A 76 4.05 -4.05 -7.55
C ALA A 76 5.16 -3.88 -8.59
N LEU A 77 6.23 -4.65 -8.45
CA LEU A 77 7.38 -4.60 -9.36
C LEU A 77 7.33 -5.69 -10.43
N GLU A 78 6.61 -6.78 -10.17
CA GLU A 78 6.54 -7.92 -11.07
C GLU A 78 5.10 -8.27 -11.40
N PRO A 79 4.83 -8.76 -12.63
CA PRO A 79 3.51 -9.30 -12.95
C PRO A 79 3.16 -10.46 -12.03
N GLY A 80 1.88 -10.57 -11.67
CA GLY A 80 1.40 -11.63 -10.83
C GLY A 80 1.84 -11.55 -9.37
N THR A 81 2.18 -10.36 -8.87
CA THR A 81 2.49 -10.15 -7.46
C THR A 81 1.25 -10.42 -6.61
N VAL A 82 1.40 -11.24 -5.58
CA VAL A 82 0.32 -11.56 -4.64
C VAL A 82 0.78 -11.27 -3.23
N ILE A 83 -0.03 -10.52 -2.49
CA ILE A 83 0.21 -10.21 -1.09
C ILE A 83 -0.92 -10.75 -0.23
N PHE A 84 -0.59 -11.11 1.00
CA PHE A 84 -1.55 -11.44 2.04
C PHE A 84 -1.60 -10.25 2.99
N GLU A 85 -2.78 -9.64 3.10
CA GLU A 85 -3.02 -8.49 3.96
C GLU A 85 -3.81 -8.91 5.19
N ILE A 86 -3.38 -8.44 6.34
CA ILE A 86 -4.05 -8.69 7.62
C ILE A 86 -4.21 -7.34 8.32
N LYS A 87 -5.43 -7.04 8.75
CA LYS A 87 -5.71 -5.84 9.53
C LYS A 87 -6.91 -6.08 10.44
N SER A 88 -7.06 -5.22 11.45
CA SER A 88 -8.22 -5.29 12.33
C SER A 88 -9.51 -5.06 11.52
N GLY A 89 -10.51 -5.90 11.77
CA GLY A 89 -11.85 -5.73 11.28
C GLY A 89 -12.75 -5.04 12.30
N PRO A 90 -14.04 -4.94 12.00
CA PRO A 90 -14.65 -5.27 10.72
C PRO A 90 -14.27 -4.31 9.60
N TYR A 91 -14.55 -4.71 8.36
CA TYR A 91 -14.30 -3.85 7.20
C TYR A 91 -15.09 -2.55 7.30
N LYS A 92 -14.41 -1.45 7.03
CA LYS A 92 -15.03 -0.13 6.87
C LYS A 92 -14.44 0.56 5.66
N PRO A 93 -15.26 1.22 4.83
CA PRO A 93 -14.72 2.05 3.75
C PRO A 93 -13.78 3.11 4.30
N LEU A 94 -12.73 3.43 3.53
CA LEU A 94 -11.78 4.45 3.91
C LEU A 94 -12.42 5.83 3.81
N PRO A 95 -12.45 6.64 4.89
CA PRO A 95 -13.01 7.98 4.81
C PRO A 95 -12.12 8.90 3.96
N PRO A 96 -12.71 9.95 3.34
CA PRO A 96 -11.93 10.84 2.45
C PRO A 96 -10.71 11.48 3.12
N GLU A 97 -10.78 11.81 4.41
CA GLU A 97 -9.66 12.39 5.16
C GLU A 97 -8.47 11.46 5.33
N ASP A 98 -8.67 10.16 5.10
CA ASP A 98 -7.62 9.15 5.18
C ASP A 98 -7.02 8.79 3.82
N ILE A 99 -7.41 9.51 2.78
CA ILE A 99 -6.78 9.45 1.45
C ILE A 99 -5.91 10.69 1.31
N ALA A 100 -4.66 10.52 0.89
CA ALA A 100 -3.69 11.60 0.85
C ALA A 100 -4.12 12.73 -0.09
N PRO A 101 -4.25 13.98 0.41
CA PRO A 101 -4.66 15.11 -0.43
C PRO A 101 -3.56 15.59 -1.37
N TRP A 102 -2.31 15.22 -1.08
CA TRP A 102 -1.12 15.61 -1.85
C TRP A 102 -0.79 14.63 -2.98
N ALA A 103 -1.56 13.57 -3.16
CA ALA A 103 -1.35 12.58 -4.21
C ALA A 103 -2.48 12.62 -5.24
N PRO A 104 -2.23 12.16 -6.50
CA PRO A 104 -3.26 12.15 -7.52
C PRO A 104 -4.45 11.26 -7.15
N ALA A 105 -5.65 11.67 -7.59
CA ALA A 105 -6.83 10.83 -7.50
C ALA A 105 -6.71 9.62 -8.44
N PRO A 106 -7.38 8.49 -8.13
CA PRO A 106 -7.36 7.32 -9.03
C PRO A 106 -7.88 7.61 -10.44
N SER A 107 -8.76 8.59 -10.59
CA SER A 107 -9.31 9.01 -11.89
C SER A 107 -8.35 9.86 -12.72
N ASP A 108 -7.30 10.39 -12.12
CA ASP A 108 -6.26 11.17 -12.80
C ASP A 108 -5.18 10.23 -13.31
N LEU A 109 -5.41 9.61 -14.46
CA LEU A 109 -4.52 8.58 -15.00
C LEU A 109 -3.12 9.12 -15.31
N GLU A 110 -3.03 10.33 -15.84
CA GLU A 110 -1.72 10.94 -16.15
C GLU A 110 -0.96 11.29 -14.88
N GLY A 111 -1.63 11.91 -13.92
CA GLY A 111 -1.04 12.25 -12.63
C GLY A 111 -0.58 11.01 -11.87
N ALA A 112 -1.38 9.95 -11.89
CA ALA A 112 -1.04 8.68 -11.25
C ALA A 112 0.21 8.06 -11.87
N ALA A 113 0.33 8.06 -13.21
CA ALA A 113 1.49 7.51 -13.90
C ALA A 113 2.76 8.31 -13.58
N VAL A 114 2.68 9.63 -13.55
CA VAL A 114 3.80 10.51 -13.19
C VAL A 114 4.22 10.26 -11.73
N PHE A 115 3.24 10.17 -10.83
CA PHE A 115 3.48 9.92 -9.42
C PHE A 115 4.21 8.59 -9.20
N MET A 116 3.70 7.50 -9.80
CA MET A 116 4.33 6.18 -9.68
C MET A 116 5.74 6.15 -10.24
N LYS A 117 5.97 6.79 -11.39
CA LYS A 117 7.31 6.88 -11.97
C LYS A 117 8.27 7.58 -11.02
N ARG A 118 7.84 8.68 -10.42
CA ARG A 118 8.64 9.41 -9.44
C ARG A 118 8.95 8.55 -8.20
N MET A 119 7.98 7.78 -7.73
CA MET A 119 8.19 6.88 -6.59
C MET A 119 9.19 5.77 -6.92
N LEU A 120 9.19 5.25 -8.14
CA LEU A 120 10.16 4.24 -8.55
C LEU A 120 11.59 4.78 -8.60
N GLU A 121 11.76 6.09 -8.69
CA GLU A 121 13.06 6.77 -8.74
C GLU A 121 13.59 7.18 -7.35
N VAL A 122 12.80 6.99 -6.33
CA VAL A 122 13.21 7.32 -4.94
C VAL A 122 14.27 6.35 -4.41
#